data_cbf47f69a803a178944292c1faa05c4d
#
_entry.id   cbf47f69a803a178944292c1faa05c4d
#
_cell.length_a   1.000
_cell.length_b   1.000
_cell.length_c   1.000
_cell.angle_alpha   90.00
_cell.angle_beta   90.00
_cell.angle_gamma   90.00
#
_symmetry.space_group_name_H-M   'P 1'
#
loop_
_entity.id
_entity.type
_entity.pdbx_description
1 polymer ?
#
loop_
_entity_poly.entity_id
_entity_poly.type
_entity_poly.pdbx_seq_one_letter_code
_entity_poly.pdbx_strand_id
1 'polypeptide(L)'
;MFRGKKYQESVKLIDKSKQYEAAEALELAVKTAKAKFDETVEIHVKLGVDSRHADQQVRGAIVLPHGTGKTARVLVFAKGPKADEAAVAGADYVGEMELVTKIQNENWFDFDVVVATPDMMGVVGRLGKVLGPKGLMPSPKAGTVTMDVTKAVNEIKSGKIEYRLDKTNIIHCPIGKVSFGAEKLTENFNALMGAIVKAKPSAAKGQYLKSVVVGSTMGPGIKINSAKISG
;
A
#
# COMPACT_ATOMS: atom_id res chain seq x y z
N MET A 1 -19.09 -22.46 3.24
CA MET A 1 -19.58 -21.10 3.53
C MET A 1 -20.41 -20.65 2.35
N PHE A 2 -21.68 -20.28 2.55
CA PHE A 2 -22.54 -19.80 1.46
C PHE A 2 -22.17 -18.36 1.11
N ARG A 3 -21.89 -18.11 -0.16
CA ARG A 3 -21.63 -16.77 -0.71
C ARG A 3 -22.95 -16.14 -1.20
N GLY A 4 -23.06 -14.83 -1.07
CA GLY A 4 -24.25 -14.08 -1.52
C GLY A 4 -24.47 -14.19 -3.04
N LYS A 5 -25.72 -13.97 -3.50
CA LYS A 5 -26.11 -14.09 -4.92
C LYS A 5 -25.23 -13.26 -5.85
N LYS A 6 -24.98 -11.98 -5.53
CA LYS A 6 -24.13 -11.08 -6.34
C LYS A 6 -22.69 -11.63 -6.52
N TYR A 7 -22.08 -12.19 -5.45
CA TYR A 7 -20.76 -12.80 -5.54
C TYR A 7 -20.78 -14.04 -6.44
N GLN A 8 -21.81 -14.89 -6.33
CA GLN A 8 -21.94 -16.08 -7.19
C GLN A 8 -22.10 -15.71 -8.68
N GLU A 9 -22.82 -14.63 -8.98
CA GLU A 9 -22.92 -14.09 -10.34
C GLU A 9 -21.56 -13.57 -10.85
N SER A 10 -20.82 -12.85 -10.01
CA SER A 10 -19.48 -12.35 -10.36
C SER A 10 -18.50 -13.49 -10.62
N VAL A 11 -18.56 -14.56 -9.83
CA VAL A 11 -17.70 -15.76 -10.01
C VAL A 11 -17.97 -16.47 -11.34
N LYS A 12 -19.19 -16.46 -11.85
CA LYS A 12 -19.53 -17.09 -13.14
C LYS A 12 -18.84 -16.41 -14.34
N LEU A 13 -18.44 -15.14 -14.19
CA LEU A 13 -17.74 -14.38 -15.22
C LEU A 13 -16.23 -14.72 -15.29
N ILE A 14 -15.72 -15.49 -14.32
CA ILE A 14 -14.28 -15.76 -14.18
C ILE A 14 -14.05 -17.26 -14.32
N ASP A 15 -13.20 -17.64 -15.26
CA ASP A 15 -12.67 -19.02 -15.32
C ASP A 15 -11.50 -19.14 -14.34
N LYS A 16 -11.66 -19.93 -13.30
CA LYS A 16 -10.64 -20.16 -12.25
C LYS A 16 -9.42 -20.94 -12.71
N SER A 17 -9.55 -21.68 -13.83
CA SER A 17 -8.44 -22.46 -14.43
C SER A 17 -7.52 -21.59 -15.26
N LYS A 18 -8.04 -20.49 -15.81
CA LYS A 18 -7.32 -19.54 -16.67
C LYS A 18 -6.45 -18.59 -15.85
N GLN A 19 -5.28 -18.25 -16.37
CA GLN A 19 -4.46 -17.13 -15.96
C GLN A 19 -4.64 -16.02 -17.02
N TYR A 20 -5.14 -14.88 -16.57
CA TYR A 20 -5.48 -13.74 -17.42
C TYR A 20 -4.29 -12.82 -17.67
N GLU A 21 -4.32 -12.04 -18.72
CA GLU A 21 -3.43 -10.89 -18.86
C GLU A 21 -3.82 -9.78 -17.88
N ALA A 22 -2.86 -8.91 -17.54
CA ALA A 22 -3.09 -7.88 -16.51
C ALA A 22 -4.27 -6.96 -16.86
N ALA A 23 -4.33 -6.48 -18.11
CA ALA A 23 -5.41 -5.61 -18.57
C ALA A 23 -6.78 -6.33 -18.52
N GLU A 24 -6.85 -7.56 -19.03
CA GLU A 24 -8.09 -8.39 -19.00
C GLU A 24 -8.54 -8.67 -17.56
N ALA A 25 -7.59 -8.99 -16.67
CA ALA A 25 -7.90 -9.24 -15.26
C ALA A 25 -8.45 -7.99 -14.54
N LEU A 26 -7.91 -6.82 -14.84
CA LEU A 26 -8.37 -5.55 -14.26
C LEU A 26 -9.74 -5.13 -14.81
N GLU A 27 -10.00 -5.34 -16.09
CA GLU A 27 -11.34 -5.16 -16.65
C GLU A 27 -12.36 -6.06 -15.96
N LEU A 28 -12.03 -7.34 -15.77
CA LEU A 28 -12.89 -8.28 -15.06
C LEU A 28 -13.08 -7.87 -13.60
N ALA A 29 -12.03 -7.37 -12.91
CA ALA A 29 -12.16 -6.87 -11.54
C ALA A 29 -13.15 -5.71 -11.45
N VAL A 30 -13.11 -4.76 -12.39
CA VAL A 30 -14.07 -3.66 -12.49
C VAL A 30 -15.49 -4.19 -12.79
N LYS A 31 -15.66 -5.11 -13.75
CA LYS A 31 -16.95 -5.70 -14.12
C LYS A 31 -17.59 -6.53 -12.99
N THR A 32 -16.77 -7.13 -12.13
CA THR A 32 -17.23 -7.98 -11.02
C THR A 32 -17.49 -7.23 -9.73
N ALA A 33 -17.11 -5.96 -9.64
CA ALA A 33 -17.40 -5.08 -8.51
C ALA A 33 -18.89 -4.68 -8.53
N LYS A 34 -19.68 -5.25 -7.61
CA LYS A 34 -21.15 -5.07 -7.55
C LYS A 34 -21.64 -4.45 -6.24
N ALA A 35 -20.74 -3.89 -5.43
CA ALA A 35 -21.11 -3.19 -4.21
C ALA A 35 -21.78 -1.84 -4.51
N LYS A 36 -22.45 -1.27 -3.50
CA LYS A 36 -23.09 0.05 -3.61
C LYS A 36 -22.13 1.21 -3.30
N PHE A 37 -20.88 0.91 -3.00
CA PHE A 37 -19.82 1.87 -2.74
C PHE A 37 -18.70 1.69 -3.75
N ASP A 38 -17.82 2.69 -3.87
CA ASP A 38 -16.66 2.62 -4.75
C ASP A 38 -15.61 1.67 -4.14
N GLU A 39 -15.60 0.43 -4.65
CA GLU A 39 -14.74 -0.63 -4.16
C GLU A 39 -13.26 -0.31 -4.44
N THR A 40 -12.38 -0.72 -3.54
CA THR A 40 -10.95 -0.67 -3.76
C THR A 40 -10.51 -1.90 -4.57
N VAL A 41 -9.68 -1.71 -5.57
CA VAL A 41 -9.01 -2.79 -6.30
C VAL A 41 -7.65 -3.03 -5.65
N GLU A 42 -7.43 -4.28 -5.26
CA GLU A 42 -6.23 -4.72 -4.55
C GLU A 42 -5.49 -5.79 -5.34
N ILE A 43 -4.17 -5.81 -5.17
CA ILE A 43 -3.30 -6.83 -5.72
C ILE A 43 -2.67 -7.64 -4.60
N HIS A 44 -2.54 -8.94 -4.82
CA HIS A 44 -1.91 -9.88 -3.91
C HIS A 44 -0.83 -10.63 -4.67
N VAL A 45 0.43 -10.38 -4.31
CA VAL A 45 1.61 -10.94 -5.00
C VAL A 45 2.33 -11.91 -4.09
N LYS A 46 2.28 -13.18 -4.40
CA LYS A 46 3.04 -14.21 -3.69
C LYS A 46 4.44 -14.32 -4.26
N LEU A 47 5.43 -14.08 -3.40
CA LEU A 47 6.85 -14.11 -3.77
C LEU A 47 7.51 -15.45 -3.41
N GLY A 48 8.55 -15.78 -4.16
CA GLY A 48 9.42 -16.93 -3.92
C GLY A 48 10.59 -16.59 -2.98
N VAL A 49 10.30 -15.98 -1.83
CA VAL A 49 11.27 -15.61 -0.81
C VAL A 49 10.88 -16.23 0.54
N ASP A 50 11.77 -16.19 1.52
CA ASP A 50 11.48 -16.60 2.89
C ASP A 50 11.46 -15.38 3.81
N SER A 51 10.27 -14.99 4.28
CA SER A 51 10.06 -13.82 5.14
C SER A 51 10.71 -13.93 6.53
N ARG A 52 11.18 -15.12 6.92
CA ARG A 52 11.89 -15.33 8.19
C ARG A 52 13.32 -14.78 8.17
N HIS A 53 13.92 -14.67 6.97
CA HIS A 53 15.26 -14.16 6.78
C HIS A 53 15.23 -12.65 6.50
N ALA A 54 16.02 -11.88 7.25
CA ALA A 54 16.03 -10.42 7.15
C ALA A 54 16.53 -9.92 5.78
N ASP A 55 17.41 -10.65 5.13
CA ASP A 55 17.96 -10.40 3.79
C ASP A 55 16.98 -10.70 2.65
N GLN A 56 15.91 -11.46 2.92
CA GLN A 56 14.84 -11.77 1.97
C GLN A 56 13.54 -10.97 2.22
N GLN A 57 13.56 -10.04 3.16
CA GLN A 57 12.44 -9.16 3.44
C GLN A 57 12.29 -8.11 2.32
N VAL A 58 11.16 -8.16 1.63
CA VAL A 58 10.79 -7.18 0.59
C VAL A 58 9.90 -6.12 1.20
N ARG A 59 10.38 -4.88 1.22
CA ARG A 59 9.66 -3.70 1.70
C ARG A 59 10.10 -2.48 0.91
N GLY A 60 9.16 -1.65 0.54
CA GLY A 60 9.45 -0.41 -0.15
C GLY A 60 8.22 0.51 -0.20
N ALA A 61 8.38 1.61 -0.89
CA ALA A 61 7.29 2.53 -1.18
C ALA A 61 7.37 3.00 -2.62
N ILE A 62 6.23 3.31 -3.20
CA ILE A 62 6.11 3.83 -4.56
C ILE A 62 4.98 4.86 -4.60
N VAL A 63 5.14 5.89 -5.41
CA VAL A 63 4.08 6.82 -5.77
C VAL A 63 3.37 6.25 -7.00
N LEU A 64 2.07 6.01 -6.89
CA LEU A 64 1.28 5.54 -8.01
C LEU A 64 0.95 6.69 -8.97
N PRO A 65 1.03 6.48 -10.31
CA PRO A 65 0.75 7.52 -11.30
C PRO A 65 -0.62 8.21 -11.11
N HIS A 66 -1.64 7.43 -10.77
CA HIS A 66 -3.01 7.93 -10.56
C HIS A 66 -3.42 7.94 -9.07
N GLY A 67 -2.47 7.75 -8.15
CA GLY A 67 -2.76 7.64 -6.73
C GLY A 67 -3.63 6.43 -6.38
N THR A 68 -4.20 6.42 -5.18
CA THR A 68 -5.05 5.34 -4.65
C THR A 68 -6.55 5.68 -4.66
N GLY A 69 -6.93 6.93 -4.96
CA GLY A 69 -8.30 7.43 -4.81
C GLY A 69 -8.74 7.66 -3.36
N LYS A 70 -7.77 7.64 -2.43
CA LYS A 70 -7.98 7.99 -1.02
C LYS A 70 -7.08 9.18 -0.67
N THR A 71 -7.66 10.24 -0.12
CA THR A 71 -6.89 11.35 0.45
C THR A 71 -6.37 10.92 1.81
N ALA A 72 -5.05 10.74 1.93
CA ALA A 72 -4.42 10.36 3.19
C ALA A 72 -4.32 11.56 4.13
N ARG A 73 -4.71 11.38 5.39
CA ARG A 73 -4.49 12.36 6.46
C ARG A 73 -3.09 12.14 7.01
N VAL A 74 -2.25 13.17 6.90
CA VAL A 74 -0.83 13.10 7.23
C VAL A 74 -0.56 13.77 8.57
N LEU A 75 0.02 13.00 9.50
CA LEU A 75 0.55 13.51 10.76
C LEU A 75 2.07 13.68 10.63
N VAL A 76 2.59 14.84 10.97
CA VAL A 76 4.02 15.13 10.91
C VAL A 76 4.58 15.45 12.30
N PHE A 77 5.61 14.71 12.71
CA PHE A 77 6.42 15.02 13.87
C PHE A 77 7.67 15.79 13.42
N ALA A 78 7.69 17.09 13.65
CA ALA A 78 8.81 17.95 13.30
C ALA A 78 8.94 19.10 14.29
N LYS A 79 10.14 19.68 14.39
CA LYS A 79 10.45 20.83 15.25
C LYS A 79 10.82 22.07 14.47
N GLY A 80 10.46 23.24 15.02
CA GLY A 80 10.86 24.53 14.50
C GLY A 80 10.52 24.74 13.03
N PRO A 81 11.43 25.25 12.19
CA PRO A 81 11.16 25.57 10.79
C PRO A 81 10.60 24.39 9.97
N LYS A 82 10.94 23.14 10.34
CA LYS A 82 10.44 21.94 9.68
C LYS A 82 8.96 21.67 9.96
N ALA A 83 8.44 22.14 11.09
CA ALA A 83 7.01 22.10 11.39
C ALA A 83 6.24 23.08 10.48
N ASP A 84 6.79 24.30 10.29
CA ASP A 84 6.19 25.28 9.40
C ASP A 84 6.21 24.79 7.93
N GLU A 85 7.33 24.22 7.47
CA GLU A 85 7.42 23.59 6.14
C GLU A 85 6.36 22.50 5.95
N ALA A 86 6.13 21.65 6.97
CA ALA A 86 5.12 20.60 6.94
C ALA A 86 3.70 21.17 6.82
N ALA A 87 3.40 22.22 7.57
CA ALA A 87 2.10 22.88 7.51
C ALA A 87 1.85 23.50 6.15
N VAL A 88 2.84 24.20 5.57
CA VAL A 88 2.78 24.78 4.23
C VAL A 88 2.62 23.70 3.16
N ALA A 89 3.27 22.56 3.32
CA ALA A 89 3.13 21.39 2.41
C ALA A 89 1.73 20.74 2.48
N GLY A 90 0.89 21.15 3.44
CA GLY A 90 -0.48 20.66 3.58
C GLY A 90 -0.60 19.42 4.47
N ALA A 91 0.29 19.20 5.44
CA ALA A 91 0.08 18.20 6.48
C ALA A 91 -1.19 18.53 7.28
N ASP A 92 -1.97 17.50 7.63
CA ASP A 92 -3.24 17.69 8.34
C ASP A 92 -3.01 17.95 9.83
N TYR A 93 -1.95 17.35 10.38
CA TYR A 93 -1.54 17.52 11.77
C TYR A 93 -0.03 17.68 11.85
N VAL A 94 0.44 18.70 12.53
CA VAL A 94 1.86 18.98 12.76
C VAL A 94 2.07 19.28 14.22
N GLY A 95 3.09 18.67 14.85
CA GLY A 95 3.40 18.96 16.24
C GLY A 95 4.55 18.11 16.80
N GLU A 96 4.77 18.26 18.10
CA GLU A 96 5.86 17.64 18.83
C GLU A 96 5.32 16.70 19.93
N MET A 97 5.65 17.00 21.19
CA MET A 97 5.29 16.17 22.35
C MET A 97 3.80 16.16 22.64
N GLU A 98 3.08 17.22 22.33
CA GLU A 98 1.64 17.29 22.55
C GLU A 98 0.89 16.21 21.78
N LEU A 99 1.27 15.96 20.52
CA LEU A 99 0.65 14.90 19.71
C LEU A 99 1.00 13.50 20.24
N VAL A 100 2.21 13.32 20.77
CA VAL A 100 2.61 12.05 21.43
C VAL A 100 1.71 11.79 22.65
N THR A 101 1.52 12.81 23.48
CA THR A 101 0.67 12.74 24.66
C THR A 101 -0.79 12.45 24.29
N LYS A 102 -1.29 13.11 23.25
CA LYS A 102 -2.64 12.90 22.73
C LYS A 102 -2.86 11.48 22.24
N ILE A 103 -1.91 10.93 21.47
CA ILE A 103 -1.99 9.55 20.99
C ILE A 103 -1.96 8.56 22.15
N GLN A 104 -1.11 8.78 23.16
CA GLN A 104 -0.98 7.88 24.32
C GLN A 104 -2.18 7.90 25.25
N ASN A 105 -2.69 9.08 25.58
CA ASN A 105 -3.71 9.25 26.62
C ASN A 105 -5.14 9.13 26.05
N GLU A 106 -5.36 9.63 24.83
CA GLU A 106 -6.69 9.70 24.23
C GLU A 106 -6.95 8.58 23.20
N ASN A 107 -5.94 7.73 22.88
CA ASN A 107 -6.01 6.76 21.79
C ASN A 107 -6.47 7.41 20.47
N TRP A 108 -5.94 8.62 20.18
CA TRP A 108 -6.31 9.38 19.01
C TRP A 108 -5.54 8.89 17.77
N PHE A 109 -6.26 8.50 16.70
CA PHE A 109 -5.72 7.95 15.45
C PHE A 109 -6.44 8.50 14.21
N ASP A 110 -6.80 9.78 14.22
CA ASP A 110 -7.47 10.42 13.08
C ASP A 110 -6.52 10.76 11.93
N PHE A 111 -5.49 9.93 11.72
CA PHE A 111 -4.50 10.05 10.66
C PHE A 111 -4.24 8.70 10.02
N ASP A 112 -3.81 8.71 8.76
CA ASP A 112 -3.57 7.51 7.96
C ASP A 112 -2.08 7.24 7.75
N VAL A 113 -1.23 8.28 7.78
CA VAL A 113 0.23 8.16 7.62
C VAL A 113 0.93 9.08 8.61
N VAL A 114 2.06 8.59 9.16
CA VAL A 114 2.93 9.36 10.06
C VAL A 114 4.26 9.60 9.38
N VAL A 115 4.67 10.87 9.34
CA VAL A 115 5.99 11.31 8.91
C VAL A 115 6.74 11.87 10.12
N ALA A 116 8.03 11.61 10.22
CA ALA A 116 8.86 12.13 11.30
C ALA A 116 10.22 12.59 10.77
N THR A 117 10.72 13.67 11.33
CA THR A 117 12.13 14.03 11.16
C THR A 117 13.01 13.09 12.00
N PRO A 118 14.26 12.79 11.59
CA PRO A 118 15.14 11.86 12.32
C PRO A 118 15.38 12.24 13.79
N ASP A 119 15.42 13.52 14.10
CA ASP A 119 15.58 14.06 15.46
C ASP A 119 14.35 13.78 16.34
N MET A 120 13.15 13.70 15.76
CA MET A 120 11.92 13.36 16.48
C MET A 120 11.73 11.84 16.69
N MET A 121 12.51 10.99 16.02
CA MET A 121 12.35 9.55 16.13
C MET A 121 12.59 9.00 17.55
N GLY A 122 13.42 9.66 18.36
CA GLY A 122 13.61 9.31 19.77
C GLY A 122 12.31 9.45 20.60
N VAL A 123 11.49 10.44 20.25
CA VAL A 123 10.19 10.71 20.87
C VAL A 123 9.12 9.78 20.30
N VAL A 124 9.03 9.68 18.98
CA VAL A 124 8.09 8.80 18.27
C VAL A 124 8.33 7.33 18.60
N GLY A 125 9.57 6.93 18.90
CA GLY A 125 9.93 5.58 19.35
C GLY A 125 9.15 5.10 20.58
N ARG A 126 8.76 6.02 21.48
CA ARG A 126 7.91 5.71 22.63
C ARG A 126 6.50 5.25 22.25
N LEU A 127 6.03 5.67 21.06
CA LEU A 127 4.75 5.25 20.49
C LEU A 127 4.83 3.89 19.76
N GLY A 128 6.01 3.27 19.69
CA GLY A 128 6.23 2.03 18.92
C GLY A 128 5.29 0.90 19.27
N LYS A 129 4.94 0.75 20.57
CA LYS A 129 3.96 -0.26 21.05
C LYS A 129 2.53 -0.02 20.55
N VAL A 130 2.21 1.22 20.20
CA VAL A 130 0.87 1.66 19.78
C VAL A 130 0.78 1.80 18.27
N LEU A 131 1.75 2.47 17.63
CA LEU A 131 1.80 2.70 16.18
C LEU A 131 2.24 1.45 15.40
N GLY A 132 3.13 0.63 16.00
CA GLY A 132 3.68 -0.56 15.34
C GLY A 132 2.62 -1.58 14.91
N PRO A 133 1.74 -2.05 15.80
CA PRO A 133 0.67 -3.00 15.44
C PRO A 133 -0.33 -2.46 14.42
N LYS A 134 -0.50 -1.13 14.36
CA LYS A 134 -1.38 -0.45 13.39
C LYS A 134 -0.71 -0.18 12.03
N GLY A 135 0.61 -0.47 11.89
CA GLY A 135 1.35 -0.19 10.68
C GLY A 135 1.64 1.30 10.45
N LEU A 136 1.47 2.15 11.47
CA LEU A 136 1.63 3.61 11.38
C LEU A 136 3.03 4.10 11.79
N MET A 137 3.94 3.19 12.16
CA MET A 137 5.28 3.56 12.61
C MET A 137 6.13 4.09 11.45
N PRO A 138 6.68 5.32 11.53
CA PRO A 138 7.54 5.86 10.50
C PRO A 138 8.78 4.98 10.26
N SER A 139 9.22 4.92 9.00
CA SER A 139 10.36 4.09 8.61
C SER A 139 11.18 4.77 7.50
N PRO A 140 12.52 4.76 7.61
CA PRO A 140 13.40 5.25 6.54
C PRO A 140 13.19 4.50 5.21
N LYS A 141 12.93 3.18 5.28
CA LYS A 141 12.69 2.35 4.09
C LYS A 141 11.41 2.70 3.33
N ALA A 142 10.39 3.22 4.04
CA ALA A 142 9.16 3.74 3.42
C ALA A 142 9.30 5.22 3.02
N GLY A 143 10.42 5.88 3.37
CA GLY A 143 10.63 7.30 3.14
C GLY A 143 9.73 8.19 3.99
N THR A 144 9.25 7.69 5.14
CA THR A 144 8.44 8.44 6.11
C THR A 144 9.29 8.98 7.27
N VAL A 145 10.59 8.66 7.31
CA VAL A 145 11.59 9.32 8.17
C VAL A 145 12.54 10.07 7.25
N THR A 146 12.42 11.39 7.23
CA THR A 146 13.19 12.23 6.31
C THR A 146 13.36 13.65 6.85
N MET A 147 14.45 14.33 6.41
CA MET A 147 14.64 15.76 6.63
C MET A 147 13.85 16.62 5.63
N ASP A 148 13.50 16.07 4.45
CA ASP A 148 12.69 16.74 3.44
C ASP A 148 11.21 16.41 3.66
N VAL A 149 10.61 17.12 4.62
CA VAL A 149 9.22 16.90 5.03
C VAL A 149 8.25 17.31 3.92
N THR A 150 8.53 18.41 3.21
CA THR A 150 7.69 18.92 2.13
C THR A 150 7.51 17.90 1.02
N LYS A 151 8.62 17.29 0.58
CA LYS A 151 8.58 16.24 -0.45
C LYS A 151 7.80 15.02 0.03
N ALA A 152 8.06 14.57 1.26
CA ALA A 152 7.36 13.40 1.82
C ALA A 152 5.84 13.61 1.90
N VAL A 153 5.38 14.76 2.38
CA VAL A 153 3.95 15.10 2.46
C VAL A 153 3.31 15.14 1.08
N ASN A 154 3.96 15.79 0.11
CA ASN A 154 3.47 15.88 -1.27
C ASN A 154 3.38 14.49 -1.93
N GLU A 155 4.39 13.64 -1.77
CA GLU A 155 4.36 12.26 -2.29
C GLU A 155 3.23 11.44 -1.69
N ILE A 156 3.01 11.53 -0.37
CA ILE A 156 1.92 10.82 0.32
C ILE A 156 0.57 11.30 -0.19
N LYS A 157 0.37 12.60 -0.32
CA LYS A 157 -0.88 13.18 -0.87
C LYS A 157 -1.08 12.87 -2.35
N SER A 158 -0.01 12.65 -3.10
CA SER A 158 -0.05 12.17 -4.49
C SER A 158 -0.35 10.67 -4.62
N GLY A 159 -0.50 9.95 -3.49
CA GLY A 159 -0.85 8.53 -3.51
C GLY A 159 0.33 7.58 -3.39
N LYS A 160 1.34 7.96 -2.58
CA LYS A 160 2.42 7.04 -2.20
C LYS A 160 1.86 5.90 -1.37
N ILE A 161 2.15 4.67 -1.77
CA ILE A 161 1.83 3.46 -1.03
C ILE A 161 3.09 2.79 -0.52
N GLU A 162 2.98 2.16 0.63
CA GLU A 162 3.99 1.25 1.16
C GLU A 162 3.60 -0.19 0.86
N TYR A 163 4.55 -1.00 0.40
CA TYR A 163 4.38 -2.44 0.27
C TYR A 163 5.35 -3.18 1.19
N ARG A 164 4.85 -4.23 1.81
CA ARG A 164 5.61 -5.06 2.75
C ARG A 164 5.22 -6.52 2.61
N LEU A 165 6.23 -7.37 2.64
CA LEU A 165 6.05 -8.82 2.67
C LEU A 165 5.46 -9.24 4.02
N ASP A 166 4.42 -10.06 3.99
CA ASP A 166 3.83 -10.69 5.18
C ASP A 166 4.54 -12.00 5.56
N LYS A 167 4.08 -12.64 6.63
CA LYS A 167 4.62 -13.91 7.12
C LYS A 167 4.35 -15.09 6.17
N THR A 168 3.40 -14.94 5.25
CA THR A 168 3.03 -15.96 4.24
C THR A 168 3.71 -15.73 2.90
N ASN A 169 4.64 -14.78 2.85
CA ASN A 169 5.39 -14.37 1.66
C ASN A 169 4.50 -13.74 0.59
N ILE A 170 3.48 -12.99 1.01
CA ILE A 170 2.56 -12.27 0.13
C ILE A 170 2.67 -10.77 0.40
N ILE A 171 2.64 -9.98 -0.67
CA ILE A 171 2.46 -8.53 -0.62
C ILE A 171 1.01 -8.24 -0.96
N HIS A 172 0.36 -7.43 -0.14
CA HIS A 172 -1.01 -6.96 -0.33
C HIS A 172 -1.00 -5.44 -0.47
N CYS A 173 -1.46 -4.92 -1.63
CA CYS A 173 -1.46 -3.48 -1.88
C CYS A 173 -2.72 -3.04 -2.62
N PRO A 174 -3.33 -1.91 -2.26
CA PRO A 174 -4.34 -1.26 -3.06
C PRO A 174 -3.68 -0.60 -4.28
N ILE A 175 -4.34 -0.71 -5.44
CA ILE A 175 -3.87 -0.08 -6.69
C ILE A 175 -4.82 1.02 -7.19
N GLY A 176 -5.97 1.20 -6.55
CA GLY A 176 -6.90 2.26 -6.88
C GLY A 176 -8.34 1.90 -6.56
N LYS A 177 -9.26 2.70 -7.06
CA LYS A 177 -10.70 2.50 -6.94
C LYS A 177 -11.28 1.97 -8.24
N VAL A 178 -12.42 1.28 -8.16
CA VAL A 178 -13.16 0.80 -9.34
C VAL A 178 -13.53 1.95 -10.27
N SER A 179 -13.83 3.12 -9.71
CA SER A 179 -14.12 4.36 -10.46
C SER A 179 -12.98 4.85 -11.36
N PHE A 180 -11.75 4.38 -11.17
CA PHE A 180 -10.60 4.74 -12.02
C PHE A 180 -10.72 4.14 -13.43
N GLY A 181 -11.45 3.04 -13.57
CA GLY A 181 -11.48 2.25 -14.81
C GLY A 181 -10.23 1.40 -15.03
N ALA A 182 -10.31 0.49 -15.99
CA ALA A 182 -9.26 -0.51 -16.22
C ALA A 182 -7.92 0.11 -16.67
N GLU A 183 -7.95 1.17 -17.47
CA GLU A 183 -6.73 1.80 -18.01
C GLU A 183 -5.82 2.35 -16.91
N LYS A 184 -6.36 3.24 -16.04
CA LYS A 184 -5.60 3.84 -14.92
C LYS A 184 -5.14 2.78 -13.91
N LEU A 185 -5.99 1.76 -13.66
CA LEU A 185 -5.62 0.64 -12.81
C LEU A 185 -4.47 -0.18 -13.42
N THR A 186 -4.42 -0.33 -14.74
CA THR A 186 -3.32 -1.03 -15.43
C THR A 186 -2.00 -0.25 -15.33
N GLU A 187 -2.02 1.07 -15.43
CA GLU A 187 -0.84 1.90 -15.24
C GLU A 187 -0.31 1.82 -13.81
N ASN A 188 -1.20 1.92 -12.81
CA ASN A 188 -0.84 1.75 -11.41
C ASN A 188 -0.31 0.34 -11.12
N PHE A 189 -0.93 -0.69 -11.70
CA PHE A 189 -0.47 -2.07 -11.60
C PHE A 189 0.95 -2.24 -12.14
N ASN A 190 1.21 -1.74 -13.34
CA ASN A 190 2.52 -1.85 -13.98
C ASN A 190 3.60 -1.12 -13.18
N ALA A 191 3.32 0.08 -12.67
CA ALA A 191 4.22 0.82 -11.80
C ALA A 191 4.57 0.01 -10.54
N LEU A 192 3.56 -0.51 -9.83
CA LEU A 192 3.76 -1.31 -8.62
C LEU A 192 4.53 -2.61 -8.90
N MET A 193 4.17 -3.35 -9.96
CA MET A 193 4.87 -4.58 -10.32
C MET A 193 6.32 -4.33 -10.71
N GLY A 194 6.60 -3.26 -11.45
CA GLY A 194 7.96 -2.83 -11.77
C GLY A 194 8.80 -2.54 -10.51
N ALA A 195 8.21 -1.90 -9.50
CA ALA A 195 8.88 -1.65 -8.22
C ALA A 195 9.16 -2.96 -7.44
N ILE A 196 8.18 -3.87 -7.40
CA ILE A 196 8.33 -5.18 -6.72
C ILE A 196 9.41 -6.03 -7.40
N VAL A 197 9.44 -6.07 -8.73
CA VAL A 197 10.45 -6.82 -9.48
C VAL A 197 11.85 -6.25 -9.26
N LYS A 198 12.01 -4.92 -9.27
CA LYS A 198 13.27 -4.24 -8.97
C LYS A 198 13.75 -4.48 -7.53
N ALA A 199 12.83 -4.67 -6.59
CA ALA A 199 13.12 -4.94 -5.18
C ALA A 199 13.50 -6.41 -4.91
N LYS A 200 13.69 -7.25 -5.94
CA LYS A 200 14.08 -8.66 -5.78
C LYS A 200 15.40 -8.76 -5.00
N PRO A 201 15.42 -9.45 -3.84
CA PRO A 201 16.65 -9.69 -3.10
C PRO A 201 17.62 -10.58 -3.87
N SER A 202 18.91 -10.33 -3.77
CA SER A 202 19.95 -11.18 -4.39
C SER A 202 19.96 -12.60 -3.84
N ALA A 203 19.54 -12.77 -2.59
CA ALA A 203 19.40 -14.06 -1.92
C ALA A 203 18.20 -14.89 -2.42
N ALA A 204 17.26 -14.30 -3.16
CA ALA A 204 16.09 -15.00 -3.69
C ALA A 204 16.46 -15.89 -4.89
N LYS A 205 16.42 -17.21 -4.68
CA LYS A 205 16.70 -18.22 -5.72
C LYS A 205 15.41 -18.70 -6.36
N GLY A 206 15.49 -19.06 -7.66
CA GLY A 206 14.36 -19.61 -8.42
C GLY A 206 13.32 -18.55 -8.83
N GLN A 207 12.06 -19.01 -8.98
CA GLN A 207 10.96 -18.17 -9.44
C GLN A 207 10.56 -17.16 -8.36
N TYR A 208 10.75 -15.87 -8.64
CA TYR A 208 10.45 -14.78 -7.70
C TYR A 208 8.94 -14.51 -7.59
N LEU A 209 8.24 -14.34 -8.73
CA LEU A 209 6.78 -14.16 -8.74
C LEU A 209 6.09 -15.53 -8.83
N LYS A 210 5.59 -16.05 -7.72
CA LYS A 210 4.89 -17.35 -7.70
C LYS A 210 3.44 -17.24 -8.17
N SER A 211 2.72 -16.25 -7.71
CA SER A 211 1.35 -15.97 -8.15
C SER A 211 0.99 -14.52 -7.96
N VAL A 212 0.18 -13.99 -8.86
CA VAL A 212 -0.37 -12.63 -8.81
C VAL A 212 -1.88 -12.74 -8.94
N VAL A 213 -2.60 -12.11 -8.03
CA VAL A 213 -4.06 -12.12 -7.99
C VAL A 213 -4.54 -10.68 -7.80
N VAL A 214 -5.54 -10.27 -8.56
CA VAL A 214 -6.24 -9.00 -8.39
C VAL A 214 -7.68 -9.25 -7.99
N GLY A 215 -8.26 -8.36 -7.21
CA GLY A 215 -9.67 -8.42 -6.83
C GLY A 215 -10.18 -7.09 -6.33
N SER A 216 -11.49 -6.89 -6.42
CA SER A 216 -12.14 -5.78 -5.74
C SER A 216 -12.54 -6.19 -4.32
N THR A 217 -12.83 -5.21 -3.45
CA THR A 217 -13.12 -5.41 -2.02
C THR A 217 -14.15 -6.52 -1.76
N MET A 218 -15.22 -6.58 -2.56
CA MET A 218 -16.28 -7.58 -2.41
C MET A 218 -16.30 -8.60 -3.56
N GLY A 219 -15.40 -8.48 -4.52
CA GLY A 219 -15.30 -9.32 -5.70
C GLY A 219 -14.51 -10.62 -5.50
N PRO A 220 -14.54 -11.51 -6.48
CA PRO A 220 -13.69 -12.68 -6.52
C PRO A 220 -12.26 -12.33 -6.94
N GLY A 221 -11.28 -13.10 -6.48
CA GLY A 221 -9.89 -12.99 -6.94
C GLY A 221 -9.69 -13.55 -8.34
N ILE A 222 -8.97 -12.82 -9.18
CA ILE A 222 -8.65 -13.11 -10.58
C ILE A 222 -7.16 -13.34 -10.71
N LYS A 223 -6.76 -14.50 -11.20
CA LYS A 223 -5.35 -14.86 -11.35
C LYS A 223 -4.75 -14.20 -12.58
N ILE A 224 -3.61 -13.55 -12.41
CA ILE A 224 -2.82 -12.95 -13.50
C ILE A 224 -1.65 -13.87 -13.85
N ASN A 225 -1.32 -13.94 -15.14
CA ASN A 225 -0.16 -14.68 -15.63
C ASN A 225 1.14 -13.99 -15.18
N SER A 226 1.79 -14.54 -14.16
CA SER A 226 3.03 -14.00 -13.60
C SER A 226 4.23 -14.09 -14.56
N ALA A 227 4.23 -15.01 -15.53
CA ALA A 227 5.32 -15.15 -16.49
C ALA A 227 5.40 -13.98 -17.48
N LYS A 228 4.28 -13.30 -17.76
CA LYS A 228 4.25 -12.13 -18.65
C LYS A 228 4.59 -10.81 -17.94
N ILE A 229 4.70 -10.81 -16.60
CA ILE A 229 5.04 -9.63 -15.80
C ILE A 229 6.54 -9.50 -15.59
N SER A 230 7.26 -10.61 -15.61
CA SER A 230 8.71 -10.66 -15.49
C SER A 230 9.34 -10.47 -16.88
N GLY A 231 9.32 -9.25 -17.37
CA GLY A 231 10.13 -8.80 -18.50
C GLY A 231 11.47 -8.30 -18.01
#